data_0f145ed4cec266fcfb828cd13a27fa35
#
_entry.id   0f145ed4cec266fcfb828cd13a27fa35
#
_cell.length_a   1.000
_cell.length_b   1.000
_cell.length_c   1.000
_cell.angle_alpha   90.00
_cell.angle_beta   90.00
_cell.angle_gamma   90.00
#
_symmetry.space_group_name_H-M   'P 1'
#
loop_
_entity.id
_entity.type
_entity.pdbx_description
1 polymer ?
#
loop_
_entity_poly.entity_id
_entity_poly.type
_entity_poly.pdbx_seq_one_letter_code
_entity_poly.pdbx_strand_id
1 'polypeptide(L)'
;LSLVVCFYFLTKNKTSLLENPKNYYFGMENINDISLDNPLMKTMKDFCEQNDIYKNGAIISLSGGVDSMVTLACLMRLSQIYTFPIYTASIDYAQREDQSREIEFLENYCKKHNIKTFVSKVEGYSRKKETSGKRTEFEEESRKIRFDLYKKIINEYSGNGVFVGHHKDDIIENIFTNSMKGGNLLDLEVMKPVSTIHNVNIYRPYLHFHKDIIFNFAHKYNIPYFLDTTPKWSRRGKMRNEIFPLLDNVFGHKWRTNLKEIGEQSNEWNDYFQNYVINPWVKEAQIMRHGFMLPLKDNPRLIYTNVLLKIMHTMGKHMLKYSSIDKICANKTTYNKAISLDSGFVFFIDSSNTNQAYIFNKDSLQKELNHNPVSISNEQKYSNNMINFINGNISYIQPADVNKNYMLSKNLHKQTNCTIKLELLKIFEFKHIDTLGWINTGY
;
A
#
# COMPACT_ATOMS: atom_id res chain seq x y z
N LEU A 1 -12.45 -46.25 17.19
CA LEU A 1 -13.37 -45.69 18.20
C LEU A 1 -13.47 -44.16 18.13
N SER A 2 -12.40 -43.42 17.75
CA SER A 2 -12.40 -41.96 17.72
C SER A 2 -13.27 -41.32 16.59
N LEU A 3 -13.36 -41.96 15.44
CA LEU A 3 -14.17 -41.49 14.29
C LEU A 3 -15.68 -41.65 14.54
N VAL A 4 -16.09 -42.70 15.24
CA VAL A 4 -17.50 -42.99 15.57
C VAL A 4 -18.05 -42.06 16.65
N VAL A 5 -17.22 -41.65 17.60
CA VAL A 5 -17.61 -40.69 18.66
C VAL A 5 -17.76 -39.28 18.13
N CYS A 6 -16.92 -38.86 17.16
CA CYS A 6 -17.09 -37.59 16.46
C CYS A 6 -18.42 -37.55 15.69
N PHE A 7 -18.80 -38.60 15.02
CA PHE A 7 -20.08 -38.73 14.31
C PHE A 7 -21.28 -38.67 15.25
N TYR A 8 -21.20 -39.24 16.45
CA TYR A 8 -22.28 -39.29 17.42
C TYR A 8 -22.58 -37.94 18.11
N PHE A 9 -21.54 -37.14 18.37
CA PHE A 9 -21.73 -35.79 18.93
C PHE A 9 -22.26 -34.78 17.92
N LEU A 10 -21.91 -34.94 16.65
CA LEU A 10 -22.28 -34.04 15.56
C LEU A 10 -23.72 -34.27 15.06
N THR A 11 -24.24 -35.51 15.19
CA THR A 11 -25.63 -35.84 14.82
C THR A 11 -26.69 -35.38 15.82
N LYS A 12 -26.30 -35.08 17.09
CA LYS A 12 -27.24 -34.57 18.09
C LYS A 12 -27.50 -33.07 18.00
N ASN A 13 -26.56 -32.29 17.45
CA ASN A 13 -26.78 -30.88 17.17
C ASN A 13 -26.98 -30.73 15.65
N LYS A 14 -28.23 -30.70 15.19
CA LYS A 14 -28.65 -30.50 13.80
C LYS A 14 -27.93 -29.30 13.14
N THR A 15 -26.65 -29.43 12.83
CA THR A 15 -25.92 -28.49 12.00
C THR A 15 -25.70 -29.12 10.65
N SER A 16 -26.37 -28.60 9.64
CA SER A 16 -26.35 -28.98 8.22
C SER A 16 -24.95 -28.92 7.54
N LEU A 17 -23.93 -28.50 8.27
CA LEU A 17 -22.52 -28.44 7.85
C LEU A 17 -21.88 -29.80 7.59
N LEU A 18 -22.49 -30.90 8.02
CA LEU A 18 -21.91 -32.24 7.99
C LEU A 18 -22.21 -33.02 6.71
N GLU A 19 -23.02 -32.49 5.82
CA GLU A 19 -23.41 -33.20 4.59
C GLU A 19 -22.32 -33.24 3.51
N ASN A 20 -21.21 -32.48 3.67
CA ASN A 20 -20.12 -32.54 2.68
C ASN A 20 -18.70 -32.54 3.35
N PRO A 21 -18.26 -33.71 3.89
CA PRO A 21 -16.99 -33.85 4.60
C PRO A 21 -15.75 -33.65 3.71
N LYS A 22 -15.89 -33.51 2.40
CA LYS A 22 -14.76 -33.35 1.46
C LYS A 22 -14.09 -31.95 1.52
N ASN A 23 -14.77 -30.94 2.05
CA ASN A 23 -14.28 -29.57 2.02
C ASN A 23 -13.71 -29.06 3.35
N TYR A 24 -13.67 -29.90 4.38
CA TYR A 24 -13.30 -29.49 5.74
C TYR A 24 -12.32 -30.49 6.36
N TYR A 25 -11.37 -29.96 7.12
CA TYR A 25 -10.62 -30.72 8.11
C TYR A 25 -11.18 -30.40 9.49
N PHE A 26 -11.69 -31.43 10.18
CA PHE A 26 -12.19 -31.31 11.55
C PHE A 26 -11.27 -32.05 12.49
N GLY A 27 -10.71 -31.31 13.43
CA GLY A 27 -10.00 -31.86 14.57
C GLY A 27 -10.73 -31.53 15.87
N MET A 28 -10.48 -32.31 16.90
CA MET A 28 -10.82 -31.94 18.28
C MET A 28 -9.62 -31.18 18.83
N GLU A 29 -9.58 -29.86 18.55
CA GLU A 29 -8.48 -29.04 19.00
C GLU A 29 -8.43 -28.95 20.52
N ASN A 30 -7.23 -29.05 21.07
CA ASN A 30 -6.93 -28.62 22.42
C ASN A 30 -5.84 -27.53 22.36
N ILE A 31 -6.27 -26.29 22.48
CA ILE A 31 -5.37 -25.12 22.41
C ILE A 31 -4.29 -25.20 23.52
N ASN A 32 -4.60 -25.81 24.64
CA ASN A 32 -3.65 -25.95 25.76
C ASN A 32 -2.48 -26.91 25.44
N ASP A 33 -2.66 -27.83 24.51
CA ASP A 33 -1.63 -28.79 24.09
C ASP A 33 -0.61 -28.16 23.13
N ILE A 34 -0.85 -26.95 22.65
CA ILE A 34 0.09 -26.23 21.79
C ILE A 34 1.33 -25.86 22.60
N SER A 35 2.46 -26.54 22.31
CA SER A 35 3.74 -26.29 22.96
C SER A 35 4.31 -24.93 22.58
N LEU A 36 4.77 -24.18 23.56
CA LEU A 36 5.47 -22.90 23.36
C LEU A 36 6.82 -23.07 22.67
N ASP A 37 7.43 -24.25 22.74
CA ASP A 37 8.69 -24.57 22.07
C ASP A 37 8.51 -24.87 20.57
N ASN A 38 7.26 -25.01 20.10
CA ASN A 38 7.02 -25.18 18.67
C ASN A 38 7.51 -23.94 17.90
N PRO A 39 8.24 -24.09 16.78
CA PRO A 39 8.81 -22.99 16.04
C PRO A 39 7.78 -21.90 15.63
N LEU A 40 6.57 -22.29 15.20
CA LEU A 40 5.51 -21.32 14.87
C LEU A 40 5.03 -20.56 16.11
N MET A 41 4.88 -21.25 17.24
CA MET A 41 4.50 -20.61 18.51
C MET A 41 5.55 -19.66 19.01
N LYS A 42 6.83 -20.08 18.99
CA LYS A 42 7.96 -19.23 19.40
C LYS A 42 8.01 -17.96 18.55
N THR A 43 7.93 -18.11 17.23
CA THR A 43 7.90 -16.95 16.32
C THR A 43 6.72 -16.04 16.59
N MET A 44 5.51 -16.59 16.83
CA MET A 44 4.34 -15.77 17.15
C MET A 44 4.53 -15.03 18.48
N LYS A 45 5.08 -15.68 19.49
CA LYS A 45 5.37 -15.07 20.79
C LYS A 45 6.35 -13.91 20.64
N ASP A 46 7.51 -14.16 20.03
CA ASP A 46 8.55 -13.15 19.82
C ASP A 46 7.99 -11.96 19.01
N PHE A 47 7.17 -12.24 17.99
CA PHE A 47 6.52 -11.22 17.17
C PHE A 47 5.53 -10.35 17.97
N CYS A 48 4.74 -10.97 18.84
CA CYS A 48 3.79 -10.27 19.71
C CYS A 48 4.51 -9.40 20.76
N GLU A 49 5.63 -9.86 21.29
CA GLU A 49 6.47 -9.10 22.23
C GLU A 49 7.09 -7.89 21.54
N GLN A 50 7.68 -8.06 20.35
CA GLN A 50 8.31 -6.98 19.58
C GLN A 50 7.33 -5.88 19.11
N ASN A 51 6.04 -6.19 18.98
CA ASN A 51 5.03 -5.28 18.49
C ASN A 51 4.01 -4.85 19.56
N ASP A 52 4.29 -5.06 20.84
CA ASP A 52 3.44 -4.69 21.98
C ASP A 52 1.98 -5.18 21.89
N ILE A 53 1.76 -6.38 21.31
CA ILE A 53 0.41 -6.91 21.05
C ILE A 53 -0.34 -7.19 22.35
N TYR A 54 0.35 -7.63 23.37
CA TYR A 54 -0.25 -7.99 24.67
C TYR A 54 -0.93 -6.81 25.37
N LYS A 55 -0.55 -5.58 25.05
CA LYS A 55 -1.12 -4.37 25.68
C LYS A 55 -2.49 -4.01 25.10
N ASN A 56 -2.69 -4.22 23.79
CA ASN A 56 -3.85 -3.68 23.06
C ASN A 56 -4.74 -4.78 22.45
N GLY A 57 -4.31 -6.04 22.56
CA GLY A 57 -5.02 -7.17 21.95
C GLY A 57 -4.66 -7.40 20.49
N ALA A 58 -5.14 -8.52 19.95
CA ALA A 58 -4.86 -8.98 18.60
C ALA A 58 -6.13 -8.95 17.72
N ILE A 59 -6.00 -8.39 16.52
CA ILE A 59 -7.03 -8.50 15.48
C ILE A 59 -6.50 -9.43 14.40
N ILE A 60 -7.29 -10.41 13.96
CA ILE A 60 -6.90 -11.33 12.90
C ILE A 60 -7.88 -11.28 11.71
N SER A 61 -7.34 -11.26 10.50
CA SER A 61 -8.11 -11.49 9.28
C SER A 61 -8.37 -12.98 9.13
N LEU A 62 -9.59 -13.42 9.47
CA LEU A 62 -9.95 -14.82 9.52
C LEU A 62 -10.72 -15.24 8.27
N SER A 63 -10.08 -16.05 7.42
CA SER A 63 -10.67 -16.58 6.20
C SER A 63 -11.17 -18.03 6.31
N GLY A 64 -10.85 -18.69 7.43
CA GLY A 64 -11.13 -20.11 7.63
C GLY A 64 -10.14 -21.06 6.95
N GLY A 65 -9.26 -20.59 6.09
CA GLY A 65 -8.16 -21.40 5.55
C GLY A 65 -7.10 -21.72 6.61
N VAL A 66 -6.32 -22.79 6.38
CA VAL A 66 -5.35 -23.34 7.33
C VAL A 66 -4.43 -22.25 7.93
N ASP A 67 -3.95 -21.33 7.10
CA ASP A 67 -3.00 -20.28 7.49
C ASP A 67 -3.60 -19.34 8.54
N SER A 68 -4.84 -18.91 8.32
CA SER A 68 -5.55 -18.02 9.25
C SER A 68 -6.00 -18.73 10.52
N MET A 69 -6.41 -20.01 10.41
CA MET A 69 -6.84 -20.80 11.57
C MET A 69 -5.66 -21.15 12.47
N VAL A 70 -4.48 -21.49 11.93
CA VAL A 70 -3.25 -21.70 12.69
C VAL A 70 -2.81 -20.40 13.37
N THR A 71 -2.88 -19.26 12.67
CA THR A 71 -2.58 -17.95 13.26
C THR A 71 -3.49 -17.66 14.45
N LEU A 72 -4.80 -17.91 14.29
CA LEU A 72 -5.77 -17.75 15.38
C LEU A 72 -5.45 -18.66 16.56
N ALA A 73 -5.17 -19.95 16.33
CA ALA A 73 -4.87 -20.93 17.37
C ALA A 73 -3.61 -20.52 18.19
N CYS A 74 -2.57 -20.03 17.52
CA CYS A 74 -1.38 -19.52 18.22
C CYS A 74 -1.69 -18.29 19.07
N LEU A 75 -2.48 -17.33 18.55
CA LEU A 75 -2.90 -16.16 19.33
C LEU A 75 -3.78 -16.56 20.52
N MET A 76 -4.69 -17.53 20.34
CA MET A 76 -5.51 -18.07 21.45
C MET A 76 -4.64 -18.67 22.55
N ARG A 77 -3.62 -19.46 22.19
CA ARG A 77 -2.69 -20.03 23.15
C ARG A 77 -1.94 -18.94 23.93
N LEU A 78 -1.46 -17.89 23.24
CA LEU A 78 -0.80 -16.76 23.90
C LEU A 78 -1.75 -15.95 24.77
N SER A 79 -2.99 -15.75 24.32
CA SER A 79 -4.01 -15.03 25.11
C SER A 79 -4.34 -15.71 26.44
N GLN A 80 -4.28 -17.04 26.51
CA GLN A 80 -4.43 -17.78 27.78
C GLN A 80 -3.29 -17.51 28.75
N ILE A 81 -2.09 -17.20 28.25
CA ILE A 81 -0.89 -17.00 29.08
C ILE A 81 -0.75 -15.52 29.48
N TYR A 82 -0.93 -14.61 28.50
CA TYR A 82 -0.66 -13.17 28.65
C TYR A 82 -1.92 -12.31 28.84
N THR A 83 -3.09 -12.93 28.82
CA THR A 83 -4.41 -12.31 29.09
C THR A 83 -4.66 -11.04 28.26
N PHE A 84 -4.82 -11.21 26.96
CA PHE A 84 -5.19 -10.13 26.04
C PHE A 84 -6.40 -10.52 25.17
N PRO A 85 -7.23 -9.57 24.73
CA PRO A 85 -8.39 -9.86 23.88
C PRO A 85 -7.98 -10.19 22.46
N ILE A 86 -8.79 -11.06 21.81
CA ILE A 86 -8.66 -11.39 20.39
C ILE A 86 -9.96 -11.00 19.68
N TYR A 87 -9.83 -10.38 18.51
CA TYR A 87 -10.92 -10.02 17.63
C TYR A 87 -10.68 -10.62 16.25
N THR A 88 -11.74 -11.04 15.56
CA THR A 88 -11.62 -11.58 14.21
C THR A 88 -12.39 -10.73 13.21
N ALA A 89 -11.80 -10.56 12.01
CA ALA A 89 -12.40 -9.89 10.87
C ALA A 89 -12.53 -10.87 9.71
N SER A 90 -13.74 -11.15 9.27
CA SER A 90 -14.06 -12.05 8.16
C SER A 90 -14.79 -11.31 7.04
N ILE A 91 -14.53 -11.68 5.79
CA ILE A 91 -15.21 -11.11 4.63
C ILE A 91 -16.05 -12.19 3.95
N ASP A 92 -17.34 -11.96 3.90
CA ASP A 92 -18.26 -12.75 3.07
C ASP A 92 -18.28 -12.16 1.65
N TYR A 93 -17.65 -12.85 0.71
CA TYR A 93 -17.62 -12.42 -0.69
C TYR A 93 -18.91 -12.77 -1.44
N ALA A 94 -19.84 -13.48 -0.82
CA ALA A 94 -21.14 -13.93 -1.40
C ALA A 94 -21.02 -14.63 -2.77
N GLN A 95 -19.94 -15.38 -2.98
CA GLN A 95 -19.57 -15.90 -4.31
C GLN A 95 -19.80 -17.39 -4.49
N ARG A 96 -20.05 -18.12 -3.40
CA ARG A 96 -20.30 -19.57 -3.36
C ARG A 96 -21.44 -19.83 -2.39
N GLU A 97 -22.25 -20.83 -2.69
CA GLU A 97 -23.34 -21.26 -1.78
C GLU A 97 -22.81 -21.69 -0.40
N ASP A 98 -21.63 -22.32 -0.40
CA ASP A 98 -20.98 -22.79 0.83
C ASP A 98 -20.38 -21.65 1.69
N GLN A 99 -20.24 -20.46 1.16
CA GLN A 99 -19.53 -19.37 1.86
C GLN A 99 -20.29 -18.87 3.10
N SER A 100 -21.61 -18.82 3.03
CA SER A 100 -22.44 -18.46 4.18
C SER A 100 -22.29 -19.48 5.32
N ARG A 101 -22.16 -20.77 4.97
CA ARG A 101 -21.91 -21.84 5.92
C ARG A 101 -20.49 -21.75 6.51
N GLU A 102 -19.51 -21.38 5.69
CA GLU A 102 -18.14 -21.14 6.16
C GLU A 102 -18.11 -20.00 7.19
N ILE A 103 -18.81 -18.89 6.93
CA ILE A 103 -18.92 -17.77 7.87
C ILE A 103 -19.64 -18.19 9.16
N GLU A 104 -20.76 -18.88 9.07
CA GLU A 104 -21.50 -19.42 10.22
C GLU A 104 -20.61 -20.32 11.09
N PHE A 105 -19.82 -21.18 10.46
CA PHE A 105 -18.85 -22.02 11.18
C PHE A 105 -17.83 -21.15 11.93
N LEU A 106 -17.25 -20.12 11.28
CA LEU A 106 -16.27 -19.25 11.90
C LEU A 106 -16.84 -18.47 13.09
N GLU A 107 -18.07 -17.96 12.94
CA GLU A 107 -18.77 -17.26 14.04
C GLU A 107 -19.02 -18.18 15.22
N ASN A 108 -19.51 -19.41 14.96
CA ASN A 108 -19.74 -20.42 16.01
C ASN A 108 -18.44 -20.88 16.68
N TYR A 109 -17.37 -21.10 15.88
CA TYR A 109 -16.05 -21.44 16.39
C TYR A 109 -15.49 -20.35 17.30
N CYS A 110 -15.50 -19.09 16.85
CA CYS A 110 -15.03 -17.95 17.64
C CYS A 110 -15.88 -17.74 18.91
N LYS A 111 -17.20 -17.88 18.81
CA LYS A 111 -18.12 -17.79 19.96
C LYS A 111 -17.82 -18.84 21.02
N LYS A 112 -17.52 -20.09 20.62
CA LYS A 112 -17.10 -21.16 21.53
C LYS A 112 -15.87 -20.78 22.37
N HIS A 113 -14.97 -19.99 21.79
CA HIS A 113 -13.74 -19.53 22.43
C HIS A 113 -13.82 -18.10 23.02
N ASN A 114 -15.03 -17.53 23.15
CA ASN A 114 -15.27 -16.17 23.63
C ASN A 114 -14.55 -15.08 22.82
N ILE A 115 -14.39 -15.30 21.51
CA ILE A 115 -13.75 -14.36 20.58
C ILE A 115 -14.84 -13.61 19.84
N LYS A 116 -14.78 -12.27 19.83
CA LYS A 116 -15.71 -11.44 19.07
C LYS A 116 -15.35 -11.41 17.59
N THR A 117 -16.31 -11.74 16.76
CA THR A 117 -16.18 -11.82 15.29
C THR A 117 -16.92 -10.68 14.62
N PHE A 118 -16.28 -10.08 13.63
CA PHE A 118 -16.85 -9.05 12.78
C PHE A 118 -16.86 -9.55 11.34
N VAL A 119 -18.03 -9.49 10.72
CA VAL A 119 -18.22 -9.93 9.34
C VAL A 119 -18.66 -8.74 8.50
N SER A 120 -18.04 -8.57 7.32
CA SER A 120 -18.51 -7.65 6.28
C SER A 120 -18.79 -8.42 5.01
N LYS A 121 -19.89 -8.06 4.33
CA LYS A 121 -20.33 -8.70 3.10
C LYS A 121 -20.02 -7.83 1.89
N VAL A 122 -19.51 -8.45 0.81
CA VAL A 122 -19.32 -7.79 -0.48
C VAL A 122 -20.57 -8.01 -1.32
N GLU A 123 -21.37 -6.95 -1.53
CA GLU A 123 -22.62 -7.00 -2.27
C GLU A 123 -22.46 -6.44 -3.69
N GLY A 124 -23.32 -6.87 -4.61
CA GLY A 124 -23.46 -6.26 -5.94
C GLY A 124 -22.58 -6.82 -7.05
N TYR A 125 -21.75 -7.82 -6.80
CA TYR A 125 -20.89 -8.41 -7.82
C TYR A 125 -21.27 -9.85 -8.14
N SER A 126 -21.66 -10.11 -9.41
CA SER A 126 -21.94 -11.47 -9.91
C SER A 126 -20.81 -11.95 -10.81
N ARG A 127 -20.21 -13.11 -10.46
CA ARG A 127 -19.03 -13.67 -11.14
C ARG A 127 -19.30 -14.39 -12.45
N LYS A 128 -20.54 -14.57 -12.85
CA LYS A 128 -20.86 -15.54 -13.93
C LYS A 128 -20.44 -15.14 -15.34
N LYS A 129 -20.04 -13.87 -15.64
CA LYS A 129 -19.59 -13.43 -16.98
C LYS A 129 -18.71 -12.18 -16.92
N GLU A 130 -17.50 -12.22 -16.33
CA GLU A 130 -16.76 -10.99 -16.19
C GLU A 130 -15.52 -10.88 -17.09
N THR A 131 -15.50 -9.80 -17.88
CA THR A 131 -14.34 -9.27 -18.59
C THR A 131 -13.26 -8.83 -17.58
N SER A 132 -12.00 -8.80 -17.97
CA SER A 132 -10.85 -8.50 -17.09
C SER A 132 -10.98 -7.18 -16.29
N GLY A 133 -11.71 -6.18 -16.80
CA GLY A 133 -11.93 -4.90 -16.11
C GLY A 133 -12.79 -5.02 -14.85
N LYS A 134 -13.93 -5.67 -14.93
CA LYS A 134 -14.84 -5.87 -13.78
C LYS A 134 -14.22 -6.70 -12.66
N ARG A 135 -13.27 -7.56 -12.99
CA ARG A 135 -12.53 -8.33 -12.01
C ARG A 135 -11.59 -7.43 -11.17
N THR A 136 -10.92 -6.48 -11.81
CA THR A 136 -10.06 -5.53 -11.10
C THR A 136 -10.88 -4.67 -10.15
N GLU A 137 -12.04 -4.18 -10.61
CA GLU A 137 -12.99 -3.42 -9.76
C GLU A 137 -13.45 -4.24 -8.54
N PHE A 138 -13.77 -5.51 -8.73
CA PHE A 138 -14.14 -6.40 -7.62
C PHE A 138 -12.98 -6.61 -6.63
N GLU A 139 -11.76 -6.84 -7.13
CA GLU A 139 -10.58 -7.02 -6.28
C GLU A 139 -10.30 -5.72 -5.47
N GLU A 140 -10.46 -4.54 -6.07
CA GLU A 140 -10.28 -3.23 -5.42
C GLU A 140 -11.38 -2.96 -4.38
N GLU A 141 -12.64 -3.17 -4.72
CA GLU A 141 -13.75 -2.95 -3.79
C GLU A 141 -13.71 -3.93 -2.61
N SER A 142 -13.44 -5.21 -2.89
CA SER A 142 -13.23 -6.22 -1.84
C SER A 142 -12.08 -5.85 -0.90
N ARG A 143 -11.02 -5.26 -1.46
CA ARG A 143 -9.89 -4.77 -0.67
C ARG A 143 -10.31 -3.58 0.21
N LYS A 144 -11.05 -2.62 -0.34
CA LYS A 144 -11.56 -1.45 0.38
C LYS A 144 -12.45 -1.87 1.54
N ILE A 145 -13.47 -2.71 1.31
CA ILE A 145 -14.38 -3.23 2.36
C ILE A 145 -13.60 -3.90 3.49
N ARG A 146 -12.56 -4.68 3.13
CA ARG A 146 -11.70 -5.35 4.11
C ARG A 146 -10.94 -4.35 4.98
N PHE A 147 -10.30 -3.35 4.39
CA PHE A 147 -9.56 -2.35 5.14
C PHE A 147 -10.46 -1.42 5.95
N ASP A 148 -11.66 -1.13 5.47
CA ASP A 148 -12.65 -0.35 6.23
C ASP A 148 -13.14 -1.13 7.47
N LEU A 149 -13.34 -2.46 7.34
CA LEU A 149 -13.62 -3.34 8.48
C LEU A 149 -12.47 -3.33 9.49
N TYR A 150 -11.21 -3.45 9.01
CA TYR A 150 -10.04 -3.41 9.89
C TYR A 150 -9.95 -2.09 10.67
N LYS A 151 -10.12 -0.96 10.00
CA LYS A 151 -10.12 0.37 10.64
C LYS A 151 -11.22 0.50 11.69
N LYS A 152 -12.43 0.00 11.37
CA LYS A 152 -13.54 -0.01 12.32
C LYS A 152 -13.18 -0.74 13.60
N ILE A 153 -12.63 -1.96 13.49
CA ILE A 153 -12.26 -2.77 14.67
C ILE A 153 -11.11 -2.11 15.44
N ILE A 154 -10.08 -1.61 14.75
CA ILE A 154 -8.95 -0.91 15.37
C ILE A 154 -9.43 0.29 16.19
N ASN A 155 -10.31 1.11 15.62
CA ASN A 155 -10.83 2.31 16.29
C ASN A 155 -11.73 1.97 17.49
N GLU A 156 -12.51 0.89 17.39
CA GLU A 156 -13.44 0.49 18.45
C GLU A 156 -12.73 -0.20 19.62
N TYR A 157 -11.65 -0.96 19.35
CA TYR A 157 -10.98 -1.80 20.34
C TYR A 157 -9.50 -1.43 20.58
N SER A 158 -9.05 -0.30 20.06
CA SER A 158 -7.68 0.22 20.25
C SER A 158 -6.57 -0.75 19.83
N GLY A 159 -6.83 -1.58 18.82
CA GLY A 159 -5.84 -2.53 18.28
C GLY A 159 -4.71 -1.82 17.52
N ASN A 160 -3.50 -2.38 17.56
CA ASN A 160 -2.33 -1.80 16.88
C ASN A 160 -2.21 -2.20 15.40
N GLY A 161 -2.95 -3.22 14.96
CA GLY A 161 -2.89 -3.73 13.60
C GLY A 161 -3.58 -5.08 13.45
N VAL A 162 -3.45 -5.69 12.26
CA VAL A 162 -4.18 -6.89 11.87
C VAL A 162 -3.22 -7.99 11.46
N PHE A 163 -3.35 -9.16 12.07
CA PHE A 163 -2.63 -10.36 11.70
C PHE A 163 -3.22 -11.00 10.45
N VAL A 164 -2.36 -11.44 9.55
CA VAL A 164 -2.69 -12.21 8.35
C VAL A 164 -1.77 -13.43 8.25
N GLY A 165 -2.32 -14.57 7.83
CA GLY A 165 -1.61 -15.84 7.76
C GLY A 165 -0.72 -15.99 6.51
N HIS A 166 -0.04 -14.93 6.06
CA HIS A 166 0.88 -15.02 4.94
C HIS A 166 2.15 -15.80 5.32
N HIS A 167 2.64 -16.62 4.38
CA HIS A 167 3.77 -17.51 4.53
C HIS A 167 4.74 -17.40 3.33
N LYS A 168 5.85 -18.13 3.37
CA LYS A 168 6.94 -18.05 2.39
C LYS A 168 6.48 -18.26 0.94
N ASP A 169 5.56 -19.20 0.72
CA ASP A 169 5.07 -19.49 -0.63
C ASP A 169 4.24 -18.33 -1.21
N ASP A 170 3.56 -17.53 -0.37
CA ASP A 170 2.88 -16.30 -0.81
C ASP A 170 3.86 -15.24 -1.30
N ILE A 171 5.06 -15.17 -0.72
CA ILE A 171 6.14 -14.28 -1.19
C ILE A 171 6.53 -14.67 -2.63
N ILE A 172 6.75 -15.97 -2.87
CA ILE A 172 7.10 -16.49 -4.20
C ILE A 172 6.02 -16.15 -5.24
N GLU A 173 4.73 -16.37 -4.88
CA GLU A 173 3.59 -15.98 -5.72
C GLU A 173 3.59 -14.47 -6.02
N ASN A 174 3.96 -13.67 -5.03
CA ASN A 174 3.97 -12.21 -5.14
C ASN A 174 5.11 -11.74 -6.06
N ILE A 175 6.33 -12.24 -5.86
CA ILE A 175 7.49 -11.93 -6.70
C ILE A 175 7.18 -12.31 -8.15
N PHE A 176 6.69 -13.54 -8.39
CA PHE A 176 6.30 -13.99 -9.73
C PHE A 176 5.26 -13.05 -10.36
N THR A 177 4.20 -12.74 -9.60
CA THR A 177 3.13 -11.86 -10.09
C THR A 177 3.63 -10.45 -10.41
N ASN A 178 4.47 -9.88 -9.55
CA ASN A 178 5.02 -8.53 -9.74
C ASN A 178 5.97 -8.49 -10.93
N SER A 179 6.83 -9.50 -11.11
CA SER A 179 7.70 -9.64 -12.26
C SER A 179 6.90 -9.71 -13.57
N MET A 180 5.84 -10.53 -13.62
CA MET A 180 4.98 -10.66 -14.80
C MET A 180 4.14 -9.41 -15.10
N LYS A 181 3.88 -8.57 -14.11
CA LYS A 181 3.16 -7.29 -14.29
C LYS A 181 4.08 -6.09 -14.59
N GLY A 182 5.37 -6.29 -14.68
CA GLY A 182 6.34 -5.19 -14.81
C GLY A 182 6.43 -4.35 -13.54
N GLY A 183 6.35 -4.97 -12.38
CA GLY A 183 6.51 -4.31 -11.08
C GLY A 183 7.89 -3.67 -10.91
N ASN A 184 8.02 -2.81 -9.90
CA ASN A 184 9.27 -2.15 -9.60
C ASN A 184 10.35 -3.18 -9.21
N LEU A 185 11.47 -3.18 -9.93
CA LEU A 185 12.59 -4.07 -9.66
C LEU A 185 13.19 -3.88 -8.26
N LEU A 186 13.01 -2.73 -7.65
CA LEU A 186 13.48 -2.43 -6.30
C LEU A 186 12.48 -2.83 -5.20
N ASP A 187 11.33 -3.42 -5.54
CA ASP A 187 10.31 -3.83 -4.57
C ASP A 187 9.48 -4.99 -5.13
N LEU A 188 10.16 -6.09 -5.48
CA LEU A 188 9.51 -7.26 -6.05
C LEU A 188 8.76 -8.09 -4.98
N GLU A 189 9.32 -8.20 -3.79
CA GLU A 189 8.76 -9.00 -2.71
C GLU A 189 7.51 -8.35 -2.12
N VAL A 190 7.51 -7.02 -1.91
CA VAL A 190 6.43 -6.19 -1.36
C VAL A 190 5.96 -6.60 0.05
N MET A 191 6.10 -7.88 0.44
CA MET A 191 5.65 -8.40 1.73
C MET A 191 6.75 -8.27 2.78
N LYS A 192 6.52 -7.41 3.78
CA LYS A 192 7.38 -7.31 4.97
C LYS A 192 6.65 -7.88 6.19
N PRO A 193 7.36 -8.34 7.24
CA PRO A 193 6.76 -8.85 8.47
C PRO A 193 5.75 -7.85 9.07
N VAL A 194 6.11 -6.58 9.07
CA VAL A 194 5.22 -5.47 9.44
C VAL A 194 5.18 -4.48 8.28
N SER A 195 4.00 -4.07 7.85
CA SER A 195 3.82 -3.02 6.85
C SER A 195 2.54 -2.23 7.13
N THR A 196 2.57 -0.92 6.85
CA THR A 196 1.38 -0.07 6.95
C THR A 196 0.73 0.07 5.58
N ILE A 197 -0.52 -0.35 5.46
CA ILE A 197 -1.31 -0.29 4.24
C ILE A 197 -2.63 0.40 4.54
N HIS A 198 -2.97 1.47 3.82
CA HIS A 198 -4.17 2.28 4.06
C HIS A 198 -4.32 2.73 5.52
N ASN A 199 -3.20 3.09 6.18
CA ASN A 199 -3.12 3.47 7.59
C ASN A 199 -3.48 2.32 8.57
N VAL A 200 -3.35 1.07 8.16
CA VAL A 200 -3.51 -0.11 8.99
C VAL A 200 -2.19 -0.89 9.02
N ASN A 201 -1.68 -1.20 10.20
CA ASN A 201 -0.54 -2.09 10.33
C ASN A 201 -0.98 -3.52 10.04
N ILE A 202 -0.27 -4.17 9.13
CA ILE A 202 -0.48 -5.57 8.76
C ILE A 202 0.69 -6.39 9.29
N TYR A 203 0.37 -7.38 10.11
CA TYR A 203 1.31 -8.27 10.79
C TYR A 203 1.36 -9.63 10.11
N ARG A 204 2.57 -10.10 9.74
CA ARG A 204 2.81 -11.37 9.04
C ARG A 204 3.92 -12.15 9.73
N PRO A 205 3.63 -12.81 10.85
CA PRO A 205 4.65 -13.50 11.64
C PRO A 205 5.28 -14.69 10.92
N TYR A 206 4.57 -15.30 9.94
CA TYR A 206 4.94 -16.58 9.34
C TYR A 206 5.63 -16.50 7.98
N LEU A 207 6.10 -15.33 7.54
CA LEU A 207 6.75 -15.15 6.23
C LEU A 207 7.99 -16.03 6.00
N HIS A 208 8.61 -16.54 7.07
CA HIS A 208 9.79 -17.41 6.97
C HIS A 208 9.45 -18.89 6.86
N PHE A 209 8.22 -19.29 7.08
CA PHE A 209 7.79 -20.68 7.06
C PHE A 209 7.15 -21.07 5.74
N HIS A 210 7.44 -22.28 5.27
CA HIS A 210 6.73 -22.91 4.18
C HIS A 210 5.35 -23.40 4.63
N LYS A 211 4.44 -23.52 3.70
CA LYS A 211 3.05 -23.91 3.95
C LYS A 211 2.89 -25.31 4.54
N ASP A 212 3.78 -26.24 4.23
CA ASP A 212 3.82 -27.58 4.79
C ASP A 212 3.99 -27.57 6.31
N ILE A 213 4.80 -26.65 6.85
CA ILE A 213 5.00 -26.47 8.30
C ILE A 213 3.69 -26.04 8.96
N ILE A 214 2.92 -25.16 8.31
CA ILE A 214 1.61 -24.70 8.80
C ILE A 214 0.60 -25.86 8.77
N PHE A 215 0.57 -26.65 7.71
CA PHE A 215 -0.26 -27.85 7.64
C PHE A 215 0.11 -28.87 8.72
N ASN A 216 1.41 -29.15 8.90
CA ASN A 216 1.88 -30.08 9.92
C ASN A 216 1.48 -29.62 11.32
N PHE A 217 1.53 -28.32 11.58
CA PHE A 217 1.05 -27.75 12.83
C PHE A 217 -0.46 -27.94 13.01
N ALA A 218 -1.25 -27.61 11.97
CA ALA A 218 -2.70 -27.77 12.03
C ALA A 218 -3.10 -29.25 12.32
N HIS A 219 -2.46 -30.20 11.66
CA HIS A 219 -2.72 -31.62 11.86
C HIS A 219 -2.25 -32.12 13.25
N LYS A 220 -1.05 -31.68 13.69
CA LYS A 220 -0.51 -32.07 15.00
C LYS A 220 -1.42 -31.64 16.16
N TYR A 221 -2.03 -30.47 16.06
CA TYR A 221 -2.87 -29.90 17.12
C TYR A 221 -4.36 -29.93 16.78
N ASN A 222 -4.74 -30.65 15.71
CA ASN A 222 -6.12 -30.82 15.28
C ASN A 222 -6.87 -29.49 15.05
N ILE A 223 -6.18 -28.48 14.51
CA ILE A 223 -6.82 -27.18 14.21
C ILE A 223 -7.75 -27.35 13.02
N PRO A 224 -9.05 -27.00 13.14
CA PRO A 224 -9.99 -27.08 12.03
C PRO A 224 -9.73 -26.01 10.98
N TYR A 225 -9.93 -26.36 9.69
CA TYR A 225 -9.81 -25.42 8.59
C TYR A 225 -10.57 -25.90 7.36
N PHE A 226 -10.89 -24.96 6.46
CA PHE A 226 -11.50 -25.28 5.16
C PHE A 226 -10.42 -25.63 4.14
N LEU A 227 -10.71 -26.66 3.33
CA LEU A 227 -9.89 -27.05 2.20
C LEU A 227 -10.28 -26.21 0.97
N ASP A 228 -9.29 -25.92 0.10
CA ASP A 228 -9.49 -25.26 -1.20
C ASP A 228 -10.32 -23.97 -1.19
N THR A 229 -10.04 -23.07 -0.24
CA THR A 229 -10.69 -21.74 -0.19
C THR A 229 -10.33 -20.83 -1.36
N THR A 230 -9.27 -21.16 -2.13
CA THR A 230 -8.84 -20.37 -3.30
C THR A 230 -9.53 -20.86 -4.56
N PRO A 231 -10.38 -20.06 -5.22
CA PRO A 231 -11.05 -20.49 -6.45
C PRO A 231 -10.06 -20.85 -7.56
N LYS A 232 -10.21 -22.02 -8.19
CA LYS A 232 -9.32 -22.51 -9.27
C LYS A 232 -9.21 -21.55 -10.46
N TRP A 233 -10.29 -20.84 -10.79
CA TRP A 233 -10.32 -19.83 -11.86
C TRP A 233 -9.62 -18.52 -11.46
N SER A 234 -9.32 -18.28 -10.18
CA SER A 234 -8.61 -17.08 -9.73
C SER A 234 -7.17 -17.09 -10.24
N ARG A 235 -6.52 -15.89 -10.30
CA ARG A 235 -5.11 -15.81 -10.70
C ARG A 235 -4.23 -16.70 -9.82
N ARG A 236 -4.39 -16.64 -8.51
CA ARG A 236 -3.69 -17.53 -7.57
C ARG A 236 -4.02 -19.00 -7.79
N GLY A 237 -5.29 -19.32 -7.99
CA GLY A 237 -5.71 -20.68 -8.29
C GLY A 237 -5.07 -21.22 -9.55
N LYS A 238 -5.04 -20.45 -10.64
CA LYS A 238 -4.35 -20.84 -11.87
C LYS A 238 -2.84 -20.97 -11.70
N MET A 239 -2.22 -20.04 -10.99
CA MET A 239 -0.78 -20.16 -10.71
C MET A 239 -0.44 -21.45 -9.97
N ARG A 240 -1.17 -21.77 -8.91
CA ARG A 240 -0.93 -22.96 -8.08
C ARG A 240 -1.25 -24.28 -8.80
N ASN A 241 -2.30 -24.30 -9.59
CA ASN A 241 -2.78 -25.55 -10.21
C ASN A 241 -2.27 -25.79 -11.64
N GLU A 242 -1.84 -24.74 -12.35
CA GLU A 242 -1.44 -24.83 -13.76
C GLU A 242 0.00 -24.38 -13.98
N ILE A 243 0.36 -23.15 -13.58
CA ILE A 243 1.65 -22.53 -13.93
C ILE A 243 2.78 -23.13 -13.10
N PHE A 244 2.66 -23.19 -11.79
CA PHE A 244 3.72 -23.67 -10.92
C PHE A 244 4.06 -25.16 -11.13
N PRO A 245 3.09 -26.05 -11.32
CA PRO A 245 3.40 -27.43 -11.73
C PRO A 245 4.15 -27.52 -13.07
N LEU A 246 3.81 -26.65 -14.04
CA LEU A 246 4.53 -26.56 -15.30
C LEU A 246 5.97 -26.08 -15.10
N LEU A 247 6.18 -25.05 -14.28
CA LEU A 247 7.54 -24.57 -13.95
C LEU A 247 8.34 -25.64 -13.19
N ASP A 248 7.70 -26.42 -12.31
CA ASP A 248 8.34 -27.55 -11.64
C ASP A 248 8.82 -28.63 -12.63
N ASN A 249 8.01 -28.90 -13.64
CA ASN A 249 8.35 -29.85 -14.68
C ASN A 249 9.50 -29.37 -15.58
N VAL A 250 9.52 -28.08 -15.93
CA VAL A 250 10.50 -27.50 -16.87
C VAL A 250 11.83 -27.17 -16.19
N PHE A 251 11.80 -26.57 -14.99
CA PHE A 251 12.98 -26.02 -14.31
C PHE A 251 13.36 -26.80 -13.03
N GLY A 252 12.59 -27.81 -12.64
CA GLY A 252 12.72 -28.48 -11.35
C GLY A 252 12.31 -27.56 -10.19
N HIS A 253 12.23 -28.06 -8.97
CA HIS A 253 11.73 -27.29 -7.80
C HIS A 253 12.60 -26.10 -7.39
N LYS A 254 13.86 -26.04 -7.85
CA LYS A 254 14.80 -24.96 -7.49
C LYS A 254 14.39 -23.57 -7.98
N TRP A 255 13.52 -23.46 -8.99
CA TRP A 255 13.06 -22.15 -9.48
C TRP A 255 12.42 -21.30 -8.38
N ARG A 256 11.74 -21.93 -7.40
CA ARG A 256 11.15 -21.20 -6.27
C ARG A 256 12.21 -20.55 -5.40
N THR A 257 13.29 -21.28 -5.11
CA THR A 257 14.43 -20.76 -4.34
C THR A 257 15.11 -19.63 -5.11
N ASN A 258 15.39 -19.85 -6.39
CA ASN A 258 16.03 -18.84 -7.25
C ASN A 258 15.18 -17.57 -7.35
N LEU A 259 13.84 -17.70 -7.50
CA LEU A 259 12.95 -16.57 -7.56
C LEU A 259 12.91 -15.80 -6.23
N LYS A 260 12.96 -16.51 -5.09
CA LYS A 260 13.06 -15.88 -3.79
C LYS A 260 14.39 -15.12 -3.63
N GLU A 261 15.50 -15.69 -4.04
CA GLU A 261 16.81 -15.01 -4.05
C GLU A 261 16.79 -13.72 -4.88
N ILE A 262 16.10 -13.72 -6.03
CA ILE A 262 15.90 -12.50 -6.82
C ILE A 262 15.09 -11.46 -6.01
N GLY A 263 14.07 -11.88 -5.27
CA GLY A 263 13.33 -10.99 -4.40
C GLY A 263 14.16 -10.41 -3.25
N GLU A 264 14.99 -11.24 -2.62
CA GLU A 264 15.92 -10.82 -1.57
C GLU A 264 16.95 -9.81 -2.11
N GLN A 265 17.57 -10.09 -3.24
CA GLN A 265 18.47 -9.13 -3.92
C GLN A 265 17.75 -7.82 -4.27
N SER A 266 16.49 -7.89 -4.72
CA SER A 266 15.65 -6.71 -4.96
C SER A 266 15.52 -5.86 -3.71
N ASN A 267 15.28 -6.47 -2.55
CA ASN A 267 15.18 -5.75 -1.27
C ASN A 267 16.51 -5.11 -0.85
N GLU A 268 17.62 -5.84 -0.97
CA GLU A 268 18.97 -5.34 -0.66
C GLU A 268 19.32 -4.12 -1.54
N TRP A 269 19.05 -4.19 -2.84
CA TRP A 269 19.22 -3.07 -3.76
C TRP A 269 18.29 -1.90 -3.39
N ASN A 270 17.02 -2.17 -3.06
CA ASN A 270 16.12 -1.14 -2.61
C ASN A 270 16.64 -0.42 -1.38
N ASP A 271 17.08 -1.16 -0.36
CA ASP A 271 17.60 -0.57 0.87
C ASP A 271 18.85 0.27 0.60
N TYR A 272 19.75 -0.20 -0.25
CA TYR A 272 20.92 0.57 -0.68
C TYR A 272 20.50 1.86 -1.39
N PHE A 273 19.65 1.79 -2.40
CA PHE A 273 19.18 2.98 -3.12
C PHE A 273 18.39 3.93 -2.24
N GLN A 274 17.54 3.42 -1.37
CA GLN A 274 16.78 4.26 -0.42
C GLN A 274 17.74 5.04 0.49
N ASN A 275 18.73 4.38 1.07
CA ASN A 275 19.59 4.98 2.07
C ASN A 275 20.65 5.91 1.47
N TYR A 276 21.22 5.56 0.34
CA TYR A 276 22.40 6.26 -0.22
C TYR A 276 22.08 7.16 -1.42
N VAL A 277 20.94 6.99 -2.08
CA VAL A 277 20.60 7.73 -3.29
C VAL A 277 19.28 8.49 -3.13
N ILE A 278 18.19 7.79 -2.79
CA ILE A 278 16.83 8.35 -2.83
C ILE A 278 16.60 9.29 -1.64
N ASN A 279 16.77 8.79 -0.40
CA ASN A 279 16.52 9.58 0.80
C ASN A 279 17.43 10.83 0.91
N PRO A 280 18.74 10.77 0.61
CA PRO A 280 19.55 11.96 0.57
C PRO A 280 19.03 12.99 -0.44
N TRP A 281 18.64 12.57 -1.64
CA TRP A 281 18.12 13.47 -2.64
C TRP A 281 16.74 14.04 -2.28
N VAL A 282 15.86 13.25 -1.71
CA VAL A 282 14.56 13.72 -1.18
C VAL A 282 14.74 14.76 -0.07
N LYS A 283 15.75 14.61 0.79
CA LYS A 283 16.06 15.59 1.85
C LYS A 283 16.54 16.94 1.31
N GLU A 284 17.11 16.98 0.11
CA GLU A 284 17.51 18.20 -0.57
C GLU A 284 16.32 18.92 -1.23
N ALA A 285 15.19 18.23 -1.39
CA ALA A 285 13.98 18.84 -1.94
C ALA A 285 13.36 19.82 -0.94
N GLN A 286 12.94 20.97 -1.44
CA GLN A 286 12.18 21.95 -0.66
C GLN A 286 10.71 21.82 -1.03
N ILE A 287 9.90 21.33 -0.10
CA ILE A 287 8.46 21.16 -0.29
C ILE A 287 7.76 22.49 0.00
N MET A 288 6.87 22.88 -0.91
CA MET A 288 6.05 24.07 -0.86
C MET A 288 4.57 23.69 -0.94
N ARG A 289 3.66 24.60 -0.58
CA ARG A 289 2.22 24.34 -0.58
C ARG A 289 1.67 23.84 -1.92
N HIS A 290 2.18 24.34 -3.03
CA HIS A 290 1.70 24.04 -4.37
C HIS A 290 2.68 23.22 -5.21
N GLY A 291 3.84 22.87 -4.65
CA GLY A 291 4.86 22.14 -5.38
C GLY A 291 6.12 21.90 -4.57
N PHE A 292 7.21 21.70 -5.27
CA PHE A 292 8.52 21.50 -4.64
C PHE A 292 9.64 21.90 -5.59
N MET A 293 10.77 22.25 -5.01
CA MET A 293 12.03 22.44 -5.70
C MET A 293 12.92 21.22 -5.47
N LEU A 294 13.60 20.75 -6.50
CA LEU A 294 14.47 19.59 -6.45
C LEU A 294 15.79 19.90 -7.16
N PRO A 295 16.96 19.68 -6.54
CA PRO A 295 18.22 19.73 -7.24
C PRO A 295 18.25 18.75 -8.41
N LEU A 296 18.71 19.19 -9.58
CA LEU A 296 18.91 18.32 -10.73
C LEU A 296 20.16 17.46 -10.53
N LYS A 297 20.03 16.19 -10.78
CA LYS A 297 21.15 15.22 -10.75
C LYS A 297 21.13 14.37 -12.02
N ASP A 298 22.28 13.97 -12.47
CA ASP A 298 22.36 13.06 -13.61
C ASP A 298 22.14 11.61 -13.12
N ASN A 299 20.90 11.28 -12.92
CA ASN A 299 20.44 9.97 -12.46
C ASN A 299 19.52 9.33 -13.52
N PRO A 300 19.49 7.98 -13.56
CA PRO A 300 18.55 7.25 -14.41
C PRO A 300 17.08 7.53 -14.07
N ARG A 301 16.20 7.33 -15.03
CA ARG A 301 14.73 7.44 -14.88
C ARG A 301 14.20 6.71 -13.63
N LEU A 302 14.71 5.51 -13.34
CA LEU A 302 14.29 4.71 -12.18
C LEU A 302 14.48 5.48 -10.87
N ILE A 303 15.58 6.18 -10.70
CA ILE A 303 15.88 6.96 -9.50
C ILE A 303 14.96 8.18 -9.44
N TYR A 304 14.77 8.92 -10.53
CA TYR A 304 13.77 10.01 -10.62
C TYR A 304 12.38 9.53 -10.22
N THR A 305 11.95 8.36 -10.73
CA THR A 305 10.65 7.77 -10.41
C THR A 305 10.48 7.59 -8.90
N ASN A 306 11.47 7.03 -8.21
CA ASN A 306 11.39 6.76 -6.77
C ASN A 306 11.48 8.03 -5.93
N VAL A 307 12.32 9.00 -6.32
CA VAL A 307 12.45 10.30 -5.64
C VAL A 307 11.14 11.08 -5.75
N LEU A 308 10.61 11.21 -6.98
CA LEU A 308 9.36 11.93 -7.22
C LEU A 308 8.17 11.25 -6.54
N LEU A 309 8.08 9.92 -6.57
CA LEU A 309 7.06 9.18 -5.84
C LEU A 309 7.07 9.54 -4.34
N LYS A 310 8.26 9.55 -3.74
CA LYS A 310 8.40 9.81 -2.31
C LYS A 310 8.03 11.25 -1.95
N ILE A 311 8.46 12.22 -2.75
CA ILE A 311 8.09 13.63 -2.56
C ILE A 311 6.58 13.82 -2.72
N MET A 312 5.98 13.26 -3.78
CA MET A 312 4.54 13.36 -4.04
C MET A 312 3.73 12.74 -2.89
N HIS A 313 4.16 11.59 -2.36
CA HIS A 313 3.52 10.98 -1.18
C HIS A 313 3.62 11.86 0.07
N THR A 314 4.79 12.46 0.32
CA THR A 314 4.96 13.40 1.44
C THR A 314 4.01 14.60 1.32
N MET A 315 3.73 15.05 0.09
CA MET A 315 2.76 16.11 -0.19
C MET A 315 1.29 15.65 -0.16
N GLY A 316 1.02 14.36 0.10
CA GLY A 316 -0.33 13.80 0.02
C GLY A 316 -0.92 13.79 -1.40
N LYS A 317 -0.08 13.75 -2.44
CA LYS A 317 -0.46 13.75 -3.84
C LYS A 317 -0.27 12.38 -4.48
N HIS A 318 -1.04 12.11 -5.55
CA HIS A 318 -0.82 10.93 -6.38
C HIS A 318 0.50 11.00 -7.13
N MET A 319 1.08 9.85 -7.42
CA MET A 319 2.30 9.74 -8.23
C MET A 319 2.08 10.33 -9.63
N LEU A 320 3.10 11.00 -10.17
CA LEU A 320 3.15 11.41 -11.57
C LEU A 320 3.19 10.17 -12.50
N LYS A 321 2.52 10.27 -13.64
CA LYS A 321 2.56 9.21 -14.65
C LYS A 321 3.98 9.03 -15.20
N TYR A 322 4.31 7.83 -15.63
CA TYR A 322 5.61 7.53 -16.24
C TYR A 322 5.95 8.45 -17.41
N SER A 323 4.96 8.79 -18.25
CA SER A 323 5.13 9.76 -19.37
C SER A 323 5.55 11.16 -18.91
N SER A 324 5.10 11.59 -17.72
CA SER A 324 5.53 12.87 -17.13
C SER A 324 6.96 12.77 -16.59
N ILE A 325 7.34 11.65 -16.01
CA ILE A 325 8.72 11.41 -15.57
C ILE A 325 9.66 11.35 -16.78
N ASP A 326 9.24 10.73 -17.89
CA ASP A 326 10.01 10.73 -19.14
C ASP A 326 10.23 12.14 -19.67
N LYS A 327 9.19 13.02 -19.63
CA LYS A 327 9.33 14.43 -19.99
C LYS A 327 10.34 15.17 -19.10
N ILE A 328 10.33 14.92 -17.78
CA ILE A 328 11.31 15.51 -16.85
C ILE A 328 12.72 15.06 -17.25
N CYS A 329 12.94 13.76 -17.41
CA CYS A 329 14.24 13.20 -17.78
C CYS A 329 14.77 13.72 -19.13
N ALA A 330 13.88 13.88 -20.13
CA ALA A 330 14.24 14.37 -21.45
C ALA A 330 14.52 15.90 -21.48
N ASN A 331 14.08 16.65 -20.48
CA ASN A 331 14.17 18.12 -20.49
C ASN A 331 15.06 18.68 -19.37
N LYS A 332 15.99 17.89 -18.84
CA LYS A 332 16.93 18.32 -17.80
C LYS A 332 17.83 19.50 -18.19
N THR A 333 17.95 19.78 -19.49
CA THR A 333 18.72 20.88 -20.07
C THR A 333 17.87 21.92 -20.79
N THR A 334 16.54 21.85 -20.65
CA THR A 334 15.62 22.79 -21.27
C THR A 334 15.29 23.90 -20.28
N TYR A 335 15.86 25.07 -20.49
CA TYR A 335 15.73 26.21 -19.59
C TYR A 335 14.63 27.17 -20.01
N ASN A 336 14.07 27.89 -19.02
CA ASN A 336 13.07 28.95 -19.22
C ASN A 336 11.81 28.51 -20.00
N LYS A 337 11.50 27.22 -19.99
CA LYS A 337 10.32 26.66 -20.63
C LYS A 337 9.50 25.84 -19.63
N ALA A 338 8.23 26.16 -19.54
CA ALA A 338 7.29 25.37 -18.73
C ALA A 338 6.87 24.12 -19.50
N ILE A 339 7.05 22.95 -18.89
CA ILE A 339 6.71 21.65 -19.47
C ILE A 339 5.54 21.08 -18.71
N SER A 340 4.41 20.93 -19.37
CA SER A 340 3.19 20.37 -18.77
C SER A 340 3.36 18.87 -18.49
N LEU A 341 3.08 18.51 -17.24
CA LEU A 341 3.00 17.15 -16.74
C LEU A 341 1.52 16.75 -16.57
N ASP A 342 1.27 15.55 -16.04
CA ASP A 342 -0.09 15.15 -15.69
C ASP A 342 -0.59 15.82 -14.40
N SER A 343 -1.91 15.71 -14.15
CA SER A 343 -2.56 16.20 -12.93
C SER A 343 -2.34 17.69 -12.64
N GLY A 344 -2.17 18.50 -13.70
CA GLY A 344 -1.97 19.94 -13.59
C GLY A 344 -0.59 20.36 -13.10
N PHE A 345 0.37 19.44 -12.97
CA PHE A 345 1.74 19.77 -12.63
C PHE A 345 2.53 20.32 -13.81
N VAL A 346 3.51 21.16 -13.50
CA VAL A 346 4.43 21.78 -14.46
C VAL A 346 5.85 21.62 -13.95
N PHE A 347 6.76 21.25 -14.85
CA PHE A 347 8.19 21.20 -14.63
C PHE A 347 8.87 22.41 -15.27
N PHE A 348 9.82 22.99 -14.55
CA PHE A 348 10.52 24.20 -15.01
C PHE A 348 11.95 24.26 -14.47
N ILE A 349 12.91 24.71 -15.30
CA ILE A 349 14.28 25.01 -14.91
C ILE A 349 14.59 26.44 -15.31
N ASP A 350 15.15 27.23 -14.39
CA ASP A 350 15.63 28.57 -14.67
C ASP A 350 17.06 28.56 -15.24
N SER A 351 17.31 29.35 -16.27
CA SER A 351 18.64 29.53 -16.83
C SER A 351 19.62 30.20 -15.88
N SER A 352 19.13 30.94 -14.89
CA SER A 352 19.98 31.55 -13.85
C SER A 352 20.40 30.57 -12.75
N ASN A 353 19.68 29.45 -12.62
CA ASN A 353 19.97 28.37 -11.68
C ASN A 353 19.71 27.01 -12.30
N THR A 354 20.63 26.57 -13.15
CA THR A 354 20.50 25.35 -13.95
C THR A 354 20.58 24.06 -13.14
N ASN A 355 20.96 24.15 -11.87
CA ASN A 355 21.11 23.00 -10.99
C ASN A 355 19.83 22.64 -10.22
N GLN A 356 18.75 23.39 -10.41
CA GLN A 356 17.50 23.19 -9.69
C GLN A 356 16.32 23.13 -10.65
N ALA A 357 15.41 22.18 -10.39
CA ALA A 357 14.13 22.06 -11.06
C ALA A 357 12.99 22.41 -10.11
N TYR A 358 11.95 23.00 -10.64
CA TYR A 358 10.72 23.35 -9.94
C TYR A 358 9.57 22.53 -10.53
N ILE A 359 8.82 21.86 -9.66
CA ILE A 359 7.64 21.10 -10.03
C ILE A 359 6.49 21.61 -9.17
N PHE A 360 5.48 22.19 -9.78
CA PHE A 360 4.36 22.79 -9.07
C PHE A 360 3.03 22.54 -9.77
N ASN A 361 1.95 22.52 -8.97
CA ASN A 361 0.60 22.35 -9.48
C ASN A 361 0.02 23.70 -9.91
N LYS A 362 -0.14 23.88 -11.20
CA LYS A 362 -0.61 25.12 -11.82
C LYS A 362 -2.01 25.51 -11.33
N ASP A 363 -2.94 24.57 -11.29
CA ASP A 363 -4.33 24.85 -10.97
C ASP A 363 -4.49 25.24 -9.49
N SER A 364 -3.73 24.61 -8.62
CA SER A 364 -3.71 24.94 -7.19
C SER A 364 -3.13 26.33 -6.96
N LEU A 365 -2.02 26.65 -7.61
CA LEU A 365 -1.41 27.98 -7.57
C LEU A 365 -2.36 29.05 -8.11
N GLN A 366 -3.01 28.79 -9.26
CA GLN A 366 -3.95 29.72 -9.87
C GLN A 366 -5.14 30.04 -8.96
N LYS A 367 -5.68 29.01 -8.29
CA LYS A 367 -6.77 29.21 -7.31
C LYS A 367 -6.34 30.11 -6.16
N GLU A 368 -5.15 29.90 -5.61
CA GLU A 368 -4.63 30.71 -4.53
C GLU A 368 -4.43 32.16 -4.95
N LEU A 369 -3.83 32.41 -6.13
CA LEU A 369 -3.64 33.75 -6.68
C LEU A 369 -4.96 34.47 -6.98
N ASN A 370 -6.02 33.74 -7.32
CA ASN A 370 -7.35 34.32 -7.52
C ASN A 370 -8.02 34.73 -6.19
N HIS A 371 -7.77 34.00 -5.10
CA HIS A 371 -8.32 34.33 -3.79
C HIS A 371 -7.49 35.40 -3.07
N ASN A 372 -6.17 35.37 -3.22
CA ASN A 372 -5.21 36.25 -2.59
C ASN A 372 -4.34 36.95 -3.63
N PRO A 373 -4.87 37.95 -4.36
CA PRO A 373 -4.10 38.63 -5.38
C PRO A 373 -2.93 39.38 -4.75
N VAL A 374 -1.73 39.12 -5.25
CA VAL A 374 -0.53 39.83 -4.82
C VAL A 374 -0.41 41.11 -5.63
N SER A 375 -0.34 42.25 -4.95
CA SER A 375 0.04 43.53 -5.53
C SER A 375 1.53 43.77 -5.34
N ILE A 376 2.24 44.03 -6.42
CA ILE A 376 3.66 44.38 -6.38
C ILE A 376 3.76 45.90 -6.28
N SER A 377 4.31 46.39 -5.19
CA SER A 377 4.54 47.84 -4.97
C SER A 377 5.92 48.27 -5.44
N ASN A 378 6.06 49.56 -5.79
CA ASN A 378 7.27 50.18 -6.32
C ASN A 378 8.48 50.15 -5.38
N GLU A 379 8.28 49.94 -4.09
CA GLU A 379 9.35 50.04 -3.11
C GLU A 379 10.23 48.78 -3.02
N GLN A 380 9.84 47.72 -3.64
CA GLN A 380 10.61 46.48 -3.69
C GLN A 380 11.50 46.49 -4.94
N LYS A 381 12.80 46.76 -4.75
CA LYS A 381 13.82 46.56 -5.79
C LYS A 381 13.94 45.05 -6.11
N TYR A 382 13.14 44.60 -7.00
CA TYR A 382 13.31 43.26 -7.58
C TYR A 382 14.37 43.37 -8.68
N SER A 383 15.19 42.33 -8.80
CA SER A 383 16.12 42.22 -9.93
C SER A 383 15.33 42.28 -11.23
N ASN A 384 15.95 42.78 -12.30
CA ASN A 384 15.34 43.17 -13.59
C ASN A 384 14.55 42.09 -14.35
N ASN A 385 14.22 41.01 -13.68
CA ASN A 385 13.68 39.82 -14.36
C ASN A 385 12.49 39.23 -13.59
N MET A 386 11.41 39.98 -13.46
CA MET A 386 10.16 39.48 -12.88
C MET A 386 9.34 38.68 -13.91
N ILE A 387 8.73 37.65 -13.46
CA ILE A 387 8.05 36.68 -14.30
C ILE A 387 6.63 36.42 -13.88
N ASN A 388 5.80 36.33 -14.86
CA ASN A 388 4.39 36.06 -14.79
C ASN A 388 4.06 34.64 -15.28
N PHE A 389 3.18 33.94 -14.62
CA PHE A 389 2.76 32.60 -15.01
C PHE A 389 1.38 32.64 -15.66
N ILE A 390 1.29 32.46 -16.96
CA ILE A 390 0.02 32.54 -17.67
C ILE A 390 -0.13 31.38 -18.64
N ASN A 391 -1.19 30.61 -18.50
CA ASN A 391 -1.55 29.52 -19.40
C ASN A 391 -0.42 28.56 -19.79
N GLY A 392 0.48 28.28 -18.86
CA GLY A 392 1.63 27.42 -19.11
C GLY A 392 2.79 28.08 -19.82
N ASN A 393 2.69 29.38 -20.13
CA ASN A 393 3.74 30.21 -20.68
C ASN A 393 4.22 31.18 -19.60
N ILE A 394 5.40 31.71 -19.82
CA ILE A 394 6.06 32.62 -18.87
C ILE A 394 6.28 33.93 -19.58
N SER A 395 5.74 35.03 -19.06
CA SER A 395 6.02 36.35 -19.58
C SER A 395 6.98 37.14 -18.72
N TYR A 396 7.80 37.91 -19.39
CA TYR A 396 8.77 38.78 -18.80
C TYR A 396 8.12 40.14 -18.52
N ILE A 397 8.13 40.58 -17.27
CA ILE A 397 7.69 41.92 -16.89
C ILE A 397 8.90 42.83 -16.83
N GLN A 398 8.93 43.86 -17.68
CA GLN A 398 9.98 44.86 -17.64
C GLN A 398 9.90 45.70 -16.36
N PRO A 399 11.03 46.21 -15.83
CA PRO A 399 11.05 47.01 -14.62
C PRO A 399 10.18 48.25 -14.64
N ALA A 400 9.95 48.83 -15.84
CA ALA A 400 9.07 49.98 -16.03
C ALA A 400 7.60 49.68 -15.68
N ASP A 401 7.19 48.44 -15.75
CA ASP A 401 5.81 48.00 -15.48
C ASP A 401 5.57 47.78 -13.97
N VAL A 402 6.63 47.77 -13.15
CA VAL A 402 6.58 47.59 -11.71
C VAL A 402 5.97 48.83 -11.01
N ASN A 403 5.86 49.96 -11.70
CA ASN A 403 5.25 51.18 -11.18
C ASN A 403 3.71 51.15 -11.12
N LYS A 404 3.10 50.10 -11.55
CA LYS A 404 1.64 49.89 -11.46
C LYS A 404 1.33 48.75 -10.50
N ASN A 405 0.32 48.91 -9.65
CA ASN A 405 -0.19 47.81 -8.82
C ASN A 405 -0.69 46.66 -9.70
N TYR A 406 0.14 45.69 -9.95
CA TYR A 406 -0.20 44.51 -10.69
C TYR A 406 -0.96 43.53 -9.83
N MET A 407 -2.20 43.28 -10.15
CA MET A 407 -2.93 42.11 -9.69
C MET A 407 -2.56 40.94 -10.60
N LEU A 408 -1.62 40.12 -10.18
CA LEU A 408 -1.16 38.94 -10.91
C LEU A 408 -2.32 38.02 -11.34
N SER A 409 -3.37 37.92 -10.53
CA SER A 409 -4.52 37.09 -10.79
C SER A 409 -5.32 37.47 -12.05
N LYS A 410 -5.43 38.74 -12.39
CA LYS A 410 -6.23 39.18 -13.54
C LYS A 410 -5.54 39.02 -14.90
N ASN A 411 -4.21 39.03 -14.91
CA ASN A 411 -3.43 38.93 -16.14
C ASN A 411 -3.11 37.49 -16.53
N LEU A 412 -3.30 36.55 -15.64
CA LEU A 412 -3.00 35.14 -15.87
C LEU A 412 -3.87 34.47 -16.97
N HIS A 413 -4.99 35.07 -17.35
CA HIS A 413 -5.90 34.52 -18.37
C HIS A 413 -5.80 35.11 -19.78
N LYS A 414 -5.04 36.22 -19.98
CA LYS A 414 -5.17 37.00 -21.22
C LYS A 414 -3.97 37.02 -22.14
N GLN A 415 -2.82 36.49 -21.76
CA GLN A 415 -1.63 36.54 -22.61
C GLN A 415 -1.17 35.14 -23.04
N THR A 416 -1.02 34.97 -24.34
CA THR A 416 -0.76 33.67 -24.96
C THR A 416 0.70 33.35 -25.23
N ASN A 417 1.67 34.18 -24.85
CA ASN A 417 3.09 33.95 -25.17
C ASN A 417 4.03 34.49 -24.10
N CYS A 418 3.86 33.98 -22.90
CA CYS A 418 4.62 34.44 -21.77
C CYS A 418 5.41 33.33 -21.10
N THR A 419 6.68 33.58 -20.87
CA THR A 419 7.59 32.69 -20.16
C THR A 419 7.67 33.09 -18.69
N ILE A 420 7.44 32.20 -17.73
CA ILE A 420 7.55 32.45 -16.30
C ILE A 420 8.98 32.34 -15.88
N LYS A 421 9.54 33.35 -15.28
CA LYS A 421 10.82 33.33 -14.61
C LYS A 421 10.67 33.01 -13.15
N LEU A 422 11.71 32.43 -12.62
CA LEU A 422 11.81 31.94 -11.26
C LEU A 422 11.92 33.01 -10.21
N GLU A 423 12.32 34.22 -10.61
CA GLU A 423 12.39 35.31 -9.68
C GLU A 423 11.04 35.66 -9.07
N LEU A 424 9.95 35.40 -9.78
CA LEU A 424 8.63 35.47 -9.16
C LEU A 424 8.42 34.43 -8.06
N LEU A 425 8.90 33.21 -8.30
CA LEU A 425 8.87 32.16 -7.30
C LEU A 425 9.75 32.51 -6.10
N LYS A 426 10.92 33.09 -6.32
CA LYS A 426 11.79 33.61 -5.24
C LYS A 426 11.16 34.78 -4.49
N ILE A 427 10.42 35.64 -5.17
CA ILE A 427 9.66 36.71 -4.53
C ILE A 427 8.58 36.13 -3.64
N PHE A 428 7.89 35.10 -4.10
CA PHE A 428 6.93 34.37 -3.30
C PHE A 428 7.59 33.66 -2.10
N GLU A 429 8.81 33.16 -2.25
CA GLU A 429 9.55 32.53 -1.17
C GLU A 429 10.00 33.50 -0.08
N PHE A 430 10.40 34.72 -0.44
CA PHE A 430 11.11 35.59 0.52
C PHE A 430 10.25 36.57 1.28
N LYS A 431 9.09 37.00 0.81
CA LYS A 431 8.29 38.04 1.50
C LYS A 431 6.77 37.86 1.42
N HIS A 432 6.24 37.15 0.43
CA HIS A 432 4.81 37.01 0.19
C HIS A 432 4.33 35.58 0.35
N ILE A 433 5.22 34.69 0.62
CA ILE A 433 4.96 33.30 0.93
C ILE A 433 4.01 33.21 2.11
N ASP A 434 4.21 34.00 3.16
CA ASP A 434 3.31 34.03 4.32
C ASP A 434 1.88 34.39 3.93
N THR A 435 1.71 35.29 2.96
CA THR A 435 0.42 35.72 2.45
C THR A 435 -0.18 34.75 1.45
N LEU A 436 0.65 34.04 0.69
CA LEU A 436 0.22 33.07 -0.31
C LEU A 436 0.25 31.62 0.16
N GLY A 437 0.79 31.36 1.33
CA GLY A 437 0.94 30.02 1.89
C GLY A 437 1.90 29.12 1.11
N TRP A 438 2.92 29.70 0.52
CA TRP A 438 4.01 29.01 -0.18
C TRP A 438 5.14 28.58 0.73
N ILE A 439 5.00 28.85 1.99
CA ILE A 439 6.02 28.53 2.97
C ILE A 439 6.22 27.05 3.03
N ASN A 440 7.45 26.67 3.15
CA ASN A 440 7.81 25.34 3.58
C ASN A 440 7.18 25.09 4.96
N THR A 441 6.09 24.36 4.99
CA THR A 441 5.30 24.12 6.21
C THR A 441 5.97 23.13 7.15
N GLY A 442 7.21 22.71 6.87
CA GLY A 442 7.92 21.76 7.73
C GLY A 442 7.28 20.37 7.79
N TYR A 443 6.46 20.01 6.79
CA TYR A 443 5.88 18.68 6.70
C TYR A 443 6.88 17.67 6.16
#